data_77e5af1dfc11f91895c151072cf66168
#
_entry.id   77e5af1dfc11f91895c151072cf66168
#
_cell.length_a   1.000
_cell.length_b   1.000
_cell.length_c   1.000
_cell.angle_alpha   90.00
_cell.angle_beta   90.00
_cell.angle_gamma   90.00
#
_symmetry.space_group_name_H-M   'P 1'
#
loop_
_entity.id
_entity.type
_entity.pdbx_description
1 polymer ?
#
loop_
_entity_poly.entity_id
_entity_poly.type
_entity_poly.pdbx_seq_one_letter_code
_entity_poly.pdbx_strand_id
1 'polypeptide(L)'
;MERDPFKEYIKESELDTVNRGYVWSTAIGLQAVDGLKPSSYLIDTAIKNIEGKITLKEAQNLIDTYYEESPASTSDDDRTEEADKVASRIAQILSETAFSFSPLEYLSIHKKLFKGMYNHAGKMRTYNITKKEWVLEGATVVYGSASQLKATLEYDFSQEKEFSYKNLMMDEIIHHLALFISRLWQIHVFEEGNTRTTNVIKLRQFLNL
;
A
#
# COMPACT_ATOMS: atom_id res chain seq x y z
N MET A 1 -1.91 20.15 -4.62
CA MET A 1 -2.23 18.98 -3.78
C MET A 1 -3.73 18.93 -3.63
N GLU A 2 -4.36 17.92 -4.19
CA GLU A 2 -5.82 17.77 -4.15
C GLU A 2 -6.23 17.55 -2.68
N ARG A 3 -7.35 18.17 -2.26
CA ARG A 3 -7.79 18.11 -0.85
C ARG A 3 -8.29 16.69 -0.55
N ASP A 4 -7.84 16.10 0.56
CA ASP A 4 -8.31 14.79 1.04
C ASP A 4 -9.86 14.82 1.18
N PRO A 5 -10.59 13.99 0.43
CA PRO A 5 -12.06 14.00 0.41
C PRO A 5 -12.69 13.53 1.73
N PHE A 6 -11.93 12.86 2.59
CA PHE A 6 -12.42 12.28 3.84
C PHE A 6 -12.06 13.09 5.08
N LYS A 7 -11.42 14.26 4.91
CA LYS A 7 -10.92 15.09 6.01
C LYS A 7 -11.98 15.46 7.03
N GLU A 8 -13.21 15.64 6.63
CA GLU A 8 -14.30 16.01 7.56
C GLU A 8 -14.70 14.83 8.44
N TYR A 9 -14.72 13.60 7.91
CA TYR A 9 -15.02 12.39 8.69
C TYR A 9 -13.96 12.07 9.75
N ILE A 10 -12.70 12.43 9.51
CA ILE A 10 -11.59 12.25 10.47
C ILE A 10 -11.75 13.15 11.70
N LYS A 11 -12.55 14.20 11.62
CA LYS A 11 -12.80 15.14 12.71
C LYS A 11 -14.05 14.83 13.51
N GLU A 12 -14.80 13.82 13.14
CA GLU A 12 -16.01 13.42 13.85
C GLU A 12 -15.71 12.84 15.23
N SER A 13 -16.74 12.71 16.06
CA SER A 13 -16.61 12.18 17.43
C SER A 13 -16.77 10.66 17.50
N GLU A 14 -17.34 10.04 16.47
CA GLU A 14 -17.54 8.59 16.42
C GLU A 14 -16.26 7.87 15.97
N LEU A 15 -15.66 7.09 16.86
CA LEU A 15 -14.37 6.45 16.64
C LEU A 15 -14.33 5.54 15.40
N ASP A 16 -15.40 4.81 15.15
CA ASP A 16 -15.48 3.91 13.99
C ASP A 16 -15.48 4.67 12.67
N THR A 17 -16.19 5.79 12.59
CA THR A 17 -16.22 6.68 11.44
C THR A 17 -14.85 7.31 11.20
N VAL A 18 -14.21 7.78 12.26
CA VAL A 18 -12.85 8.33 12.22
C VAL A 18 -11.86 7.30 11.71
N ASN A 19 -11.88 6.08 12.25
CA ASN A 19 -10.97 5.00 11.84
C ASN A 19 -11.17 4.63 10.37
N ARG A 20 -12.41 4.47 9.90
CA ARG A 20 -12.70 4.22 8.49
C ARG A 20 -12.26 5.37 7.60
N GLY A 21 -12.44 6.62 8.05
CA GLY A 21 -11.95 7.82 7.36
C GLY A 21 -10.43 7.80 7.18
N TYR A 22 -9.67 7.48 8.22
CA TYR A 22 -8.21 7.34 8.14
C TYR A 22 -7.77 6.21 7.21
N VAL A 23 -8.44 5.06 7.25
CA VAL A 23 -8.13 3.92 6.38
C VAL A 23 -8.29 4.30 4.91
N TRP A 24 -9.40 4.93 4.54
CA TRP A 24 -9.66 5.34 3.16
C TRP A 24 -8.76 6.50 2.71
N SER A 25 -8.53 7.50 3.57
CA SER A 25 -7.58 8.59 3.30
C SER A 25 -6.18 8.04 3.00
N THR A 26 -5.71 7.09 3.82
CA THR A 26 -4.43 6.41 3.60
C THR A 26 -4.41 5.62 2.29
N ALA A 27 -5.47 4.83 2.02
CA ALA A 27 -5.56 4.00 0.83
C ALA A 27 -5.51 4.81 -0.47
N ILE A 28 -6.21 5.95 -0.51
CA ILE A 28 -6.20 6.90 -1.63
C ILE A 28 -4.86 7.65 -1.71
N GLY A 29 -4.34 8.12 -0.58
CA GLY A 29 -3.06 8.83 -0.53
C GLY A 29 -1.90 8.01 -1.09
N LEU A 30 -1.91 6.69 -0.89
CA LEU A 30 -0.90 5.79 -1.44
C LEU A 30 -0.97 5.64 -2.97
N GLN A 31 -2.10 5.91 -3.61
CA GLN A 31 -2.18 5.93 -5.08
C GLN A 31 -1.47 7.16 -5.67
N ALA A 32 -1.56 8.29 -4.99
CA ALA A 32 -0.93 9.54 -5.43
C ALA A 32 0.60 9.44 -5.53
N VAL A 33 1.25 8.56 -4.76
CA VAL A 33 2.71 8.34 -4.81
C VAL A 33 3.16 7.85 -6.19
N ASP A 34 2.34 7.02 -6.84
CA ASP A 34 2.59 6.51 -8.20
C ASP A 34 1.89 7.38 -9.28
N GLY A 35 1.40 8.57 -8.89
CA GLY A 35 0.73 9.52 -9.78
C GLY A 35 -0.65 9.03 -10.25
N LEU A 36 -1.26 8.08 -9.54
CA LEU A 36 -2.58 7.55 -9.83
C LEU A 36 -3.67 8.40 -9.16
N LYS A 37 -4.82 8.48 -9.81
CA LYS A 37 -5.98 9.24 -9.31
C LYS A 37 -7.19 8.32 -9.17
N PRO A 38 -7.84 8.30 -8.00
CA PRO A 38 -9.07 7.57 -7.80
C PRO A 38 -10.23 8.22 -8.56
N SER A 39 -11.21 7.42 -8.96
CA SER A 39 -12.45 7.88 -9.56
C SER A 39 -13.39 8.51 -8.51
N SER A 40 -14.36 9.29 -8.99
CA SER A 40 -15.48 9.75 -8.14
C SER A 40 -16.30 8.57 -7.63
N TYR A 41 -16.43 7.49 -8.41
CA TYR A 41 -17.15 6.28 -8.00
C TYR A 41 -16.51 5.60 -6.78
N LEU A 42 -15.15 5.52 -6.74
CA LEU A 42 -14.45 5.02 -5.56
C LEU A 42 -14.72 5.92 -4.35
N ILE A 43 -14.63 7.25 -4.51
CA ILE A 43 -14.84 8.20 -3.42
C ILE A 43 -16.24 8.06 -2.84
N ASP A 44 -17.28 8.00 -3.67
CA ASP A 44 -18.67 7.82 -3.25
C ASP A 44 -18.89 6.47 -2.55
N THR A 45 -18.23 5.42 -3.03
CA THR A 45 -18.28 4.09 -2.43
C THR A 45 -17.59 4.06 -1.08
N ALA A 46 -16.44 4.72 -0.95
CA ALA A 46 -15.70 4.87 0.30
C ALA A 46 -16.54 5.64 1.35
N ILE A 47 -17.21 6.72 0.96
CA ILE A 47 -18.11 7.49 1.83
C ILE A 47 -19.22 6.59 2.39
N LYS A 48 -19.86 5.76 1.56
CA LYS A 48 -20.89 4.82 2.04
C LYS A 48 -20.34 3.84 3.09
N ASN A 49 -19.09 3.40 2.93
CA ASN A 49 -18.45 2.53 3.91
C ASN A 49 -18.07 3.31 5.19
N ILE A 50 -17.54 4.52 5.08
CA ILE A 50 -17.21 5.37 6.23
C ILE A 50 -18.46 5.63 7.08
N GLU A 51 -19.58 5.94 6.44
CA GLU A 51 -20.88 6.17 7.08
C GLU A 51 -21.57 4.87 7.59
N GLY A 52 -20.94 3.71 7.42
CA GLY A 52 -21.46 2.42 7.87
C GLY A 52 -22.63 1.87 7.05
N LYS A 53 -22.93 2.45 5.87
CA LYS A 53 -24.02 2.01 4.98
C LYS A 53 -23.69 0.70 4.28
N ILE A 54 -22.40 0.42 4.04
CA ILE A 54 -21.90 -0.81 3.43
C ILE A 54 -20.63 -1.27 4.17
N THR A 55 -20.35 -2.55 4.11
CA THR A 55 -19.10 -3.16 4.60
C THR A 55 -17.96 -2.92 3.61
N LEU A 56 -16.70 -3.10 4.06
CA LEU A 56 -15.53 -3.06 3.16
C LEU A 56 -15.59 -4.11 2.05
N LYS A 57 -16.13 -5.30 2.36
CA LYS A 57 -16.31 -6.37 1.37
C LYS A 57 -17.32 -5.97 0.29
N GLU A 58 -18.43 -5.35 0.68
CA GLU A 58 -19.41 -4.82 -0.27
C GLU A 58 -18.81 -3.68 -1.10
N ALA A 59 -18.05 -2.78 -0.48
CA ALA A 59 -17.34 -1.71 -1.20
C ALA A 59 -16.40 -2.28 -2.26
N GLN A 60 -15.58 -3.29 -1.91
CA GLN A 60 -14.69 -3.96 -2.86
C GLN A 60 -15.47 -4.63 -4.00
N ASN A 61 -16.55 -5.35 -3.69
CA ASN A 61 -17.38 -5.99 -4.71
C ASN A 61 -17.99 -4.96 -5.68
N LEU A 62 -18.45 -3.81 -5.16
CA LEU A 62 -18.98 -2.73 -5.99
C LEU A 62 -17.93 -2.18 -6.97
N ILE A 63 -16.69 -1.99 -6.50
CA ILE A 63 -15.58 -1.53 -7.35
C ILE A 63 -15.24 -2.59 -8.41
N ASP A 64 -15.10 -3.86 -8.02
CA ASP A 64 -14.78 -4.93 -8.96
C ASP A 64 -15.88 -5.07 -10.03
N THR A 65 -17.16 -5.08 -9.66
CA THR A 65 -18.30 -5.15 -10.59
C THR A 65 -18.35 -3.95 -11.52
N TYR A 66 -18.10 -2.73 -11.01
CA TYR A 66 -18.10 -1.51 -11.84
C TYR A 66 -17.14 -1.63 -13.02
N TYR A 67 -15.92 -2.14 -12.79
CA TYR A 67 -14.91 -2.30 -13.84
C TYR A 67 -15.10 -3.58 -14.67
N GLU A 68 -15.80 -4.59 -14.19
CA GLU A 68 -16.22 -5.75 -15.00
C GLU A 68 -17.30 -5.37 -16.02
N GLU A 69 -18.24 -4.49 -15.63
CA GLU A 69 -19.33 -4.02 -16.50
C GLU A 69 -18.90 -2.91 -17.46
N SER A 70 -17.88 -2.12 -17.08
CA SER A 70 -17.35 -1.01 -17.87
C SER A 70 -15.83 -1.11 -17.97
N PRO A 71 -15.30 -2.07 -18.78
CA PRO A 71 -13.86 -2.24 -18.91
C PRO A 71 -13.19 -0.97 -19.43
N ALA A 72 -11.99 -0.69 -18.94
CA ALA A 72 -11.17 0.43 -19.36
C ALA A 72 -10.98 0.44 -20.88
N SER A 73 -11.15 1.60 -21.51
CA SER A 73 -11.03 1.79 -22.95
C SER A 73 -9.77 2.56 -23.35
N THR A 74 -9.12 3.22 -22.38
CA THR A 74 -7.91 4.01 -22.59
C THR A 74 -6.87 3.70 -21.50
N SER A 75 -5.60 4.10 -21.72
CA SER A 75 -4.54 3.95 -20.72
C SER A 75 -4.80 4.76 -19.44
N ASP A 76 -5.53 5.87 -19.53
CA ASP A 76 -5.91 6.67 -18.37
C ASP A 76 -7.02 5.99 -17.58
N ASP A 77 -7.93 5.30 -18.26
CA ASP A 77 -8.97 4.47 -17.61
C ASP A 77 -8.32 3.29 -16.89
N ASP A 78 -7.33 2.61 -17.50
CA ASP A 78 -6.56 1.51 -16.88
C ASP A 78 -5.87 1.99 -15.59
N ARG A 79 -5.29 3.19 -15.59
CA ARG A 79 -4.64 3.78 -14.41
C ARG A 79 -5.65 4.13 -13.31
N THR A 80 -6.84 4.57 -13.68
CA THR A 80 -7.92 4.86 -12.73
C THR A 80 -8.49 3.57 -12.14
N GLU A 81 -8.69 2.53 -12.95
CA GLU A 81 -9.08 1.20 -12.47
C GLU A 81 -8.07 0.64 -11.48
N GLU A 82 -6.76 0.76 -11.79
CA GLU A 82 -5.70 0.36 -10.87
C GLU A 82 -5.81 1.11 -9.55
N ALA A 83 -5.95 2.44 -9.59
CA ALA A 83 -6.07 3.26 -8.38
C ALA A 83 -7.23 2.79 -7.50
N ASP A 84 -8.39 2.57 -8.08
CA ASP A 84 -9.62 2.21 -7.38
C ASP A 84 -9.54 0.81 -6.76
N LYS A 85 -9.17 -0.19 -7.56
CA LYS A 85 -9.03 -1.57 -7.10
C LYS A 85 -7.97 -1.70 -6.01
N VAL A 86 -6.81 -1.05 -6.19
CA VAL A 86 -5.74 -1.11 -5.19
C VAL A 86 -6.10 -0.34 -3.92
N ALA A 87 -6.76 0.82 -4.01
CA ALA A 87 -7.22 1.55 -2.83
C ALA A 87 -8.23 0.73 -2.01
N SER A 88 -9.22 0.11 -2.64
CA SER A 88 -10.19 -0.75 -1.93
C SER A 88 -9.52 -1.94 -1.23
N ARG A 89 -8.52 -2.56 -1.87
CA ARG A 89 -7.74 -3.66 -1.30
C ARG A 89 -6.83 -3.21 -0.16
N ILE A 90 -6.24 -2.01 -0.24
CA ILE A 90 -5.48 -1.42 0.88
C ILE A 90 -6.40 -1.20 2.06
N ALA A 91 -7.58 -0.61 1.86
CA ALA A 91 -8.55 -0.39 2.94
C ALA A 91 -8.93 -1.71 3.61
N GLN A 92 -9.16 -2.77 2.84
CA GLN A 92 -9.43 -4.11 3.36
C GLN A 92 -8.25 -4.64 4.21
N ILE A 93 -7.02 -4.59 3.69
CA ILE A 93 -5.82 -5.09 4.38
C ILE A 93 -5.55 -4.30 5.66
N LEU A 94 -5.69 -2.97 5.65
CA LEU A 94 -5.48 -2.15 6.84
C LEU A 94 -6.52 -2.41 7.95
N SER A 95 -7.69 -2.92 7.59
CA SER A 95 -8.78 -3.25 8.52
C SER A 95 -8.76 -4.72 8.99
N GLU A 96 -7.88 -5.57 8.45
CA GLU A 96 -7.71 -6.96 8.93
C GLU A 96 -7.15 -6.95 10.37
N THR A 97 -7.66 -7.79 11.25
CA THR A 97 -7.14 -7.94 12.63
C THR A 97 -5.90 -8.82 12.68
N ALA A 98 -5.86 -9.88 11.87
CA ALA A 98 -4.71 -10.79 11.81
C ALA A 98 -3.56 -10.17 11.02
N PHE A 99 -2.35 -10.20 11.59
CA PHE A 99 -1.14 -9.74 10.93
C PHE A 99 0.07 -10.57 11.38
N SER A 100 0.90 -10.97 10.44
CA SER A 100 2.18 -11.63 10.70
C SER A 100 3.30 -10.88 10.02
N PHE A 101 4.16 -10.24 10.79
CA PHE A 101 5.30 -9.53 10.22
C PHE A 101 6.34 -10.52 9.69
N SER A 102 6.35 -10.73 8.38
CA SER A 102 7.23 -11.70 7.72
C SER A 102 7.42 -11.41 6.22
N PRO A 103 8.51 -11.91 5.60
CA PRO A 103 8.69 -11.86 4.15
C PRO A 103 7.52 -12.48 3.37
N LEU A 104 6.93 -13.56 3.89
CA LEU A 104 5.78 -14.20 3.26
C LEU A 104 4.55 -13.28 3.26
N GLU A 105 4.31 -12.56 4.36
CA GLU A 105 3.21 -11.60 4.41
C GLU A 105 3.47 -10.43 3.46
N TYR A 106 4.72 -9.97 3.33
CA TYR A 106 5.08 -8.93 2.36
C TYR A 106 4.74 -9.35 0.93
N LEU A 107 5.07 -10.59 0.54
CA LEU A 107 4.69 -11.14 -0.76
C LEU A 107 3.16 -11.33 -0.89
N SER A 108 2.50 -11.76 0.19
CA SER A 108 1.04 -11.93 0.25
C SER A 108 0.32 -10.59 0.06
N ILE A 109 0.76 -9.53 0.73
CA ILE A 109 0.22 -8.17 0.56
C ILE A 109 0.35 -7.74 -0.91
N HIS A 110 1.53 -7.87 -1.52
CA HIS A 110 1.69 -7.54 -2.94
C HIS A 110 0.73 -8.34 -3.83
N LYS A 111 0.58 -9.64 -3.56
CA LYS A 111 -0.37 -10.48 -4.29
C LYS A 111 -1.81 -10.01 -4.12
N LYS A 112 -2.23 -9.71 -2.89
CA LYS A 112 -3.57 -9.20 -2.58
C LYS A 112 -3.84 -7.88 -3.30
N LEU A 113 -2.87 -6.94 -3.29
CA LEU A 113 -3.01 -5.63 -3.91
C LEU A 113 -3.17 -5.71 -5.43
N PHE A 114 -2.37 -6.55 -6.10
CA PHE A 114 -2.22 -6.51 -7.56
C PHE A 114 -2.74 -7.74 -8.29
N LYS A 115 -3.45 -8.64 -7.59
CA LYS A 115 -4.08 -9.82 -8.22
C LYS A 115 -5.04 -9.39 -9.34
N GLY A 116 -4.87 -9.99 -10.52
CA GLY A 116 -5.68 -9.70 -11.71
C GLY A 116 -5.24 -8.46 -12.49
N MET A 117 -4.22 -7.71 -12.00
CA MET A 117 -3.65 -6.53 -12.65
C MET A 117 -2.25 -6.81 -13.16
N TYR A 118 -1.42 -7.44 -12.33
CA TYR A 118 -0.05 -7.82 -12.71
C TYR A 118 0.12 -9.33 -12.75
N ASN A 119 0.70 -9.86 -13.82
CA ASN A 119 1.01 -11.28 -13.95
C ASN A 119 2.06 -11.77 -12.95
N HIS A 120 2.85 -10.84 -12.40
CA HIS A 120 3.87 -11.07 -11.39
C HIS A 120 3.40 -10.77 -9.96
N ALA A 121 2.10 -10.56 -9.74
CA ALA A 121 1.57 -10.25 -8.40
C ALA A 121 2.00 -11.28 -7.35
N GLY A 122 2.70 -10.83 -6.31
CA GLY A 122 3.25 -11.68 -5.23
C GLY A 122 4.53 -12.44 -5.58
N LYS A 123 5.13 -12.19 -6.74
CA LYS A 123 6.38 -12.85 -7.16
C LYS A 123 7.55 -11.87 -7.08
N MET A 124 8.67 -12.33 -6.56
CA MET A 124 9.93 -11.59 -6.64
C MET A 124 10.39 -11.52 -8.09
N ARG A 125 10.96 -10.38 -8.48
CA ARG A 125 11.60 -10.26 -9.80
C ARG A 125 12.78 -11.20 -9.94
N THR A 126 13.05 -11.63 -11.16
CA THR A 126 14.12 -12.59 -11.49
C THR A 126 15.31 -11.95 -12.22
N TYR A 127 15.26 -10.66 -12.48
CA TYR A 127 16.29 -9.90 -13.19
C TYR A 127 16.68 -8.63 -12.41
N ASN A 128 17.90 -8.14 -12.67
CA ASN A 128 18.39 -6.90 -12.07
C ASN A 128 17.73 -5.70 -12.76
N ILE A 129 17.41 -4.69 -11.95
CA ILE A 129 16.83 -3.44 -12.42
C ILE A 129 17.65 -2.25 -11.95
N THR A 130 17.62 -1.22 -12.77
CA THR A 130 18.14 0.12 -12.46
C THR A 130 17.08 1.13 -12.88
N LYS A 131 16.93 2.20 -12.10
CA LYS A 131 16.04 3.31 -12.45
C LYS A 131 16.78 4.63 -12.33
N LYS A 132 16.44 5.56 -13.20
CA LYS A 132 16.84 6.97 -13.02
C LYS A 132 15.80 7.63 -12.13
N GLU A 133 16.25 8.12 -10.98
CA GLU A 133 15.36 8.73 -10.01
C GLU A 133 15.48 10.26 -10.10
N TRP A 134 14.34 10.92 -10.26
CA TRP A 134 14.28 12.37 -10.37
C TRP A 134 14.81 13.07 -9.11
N VAL A 135 14.58 12.47 -7.93
CA VAL A 135 15.04 13.00 -6.63
C VAL A 135 16.58 13.00 -6.51
N LEU A 136 17.26 12.25 -7.37
CA LEU A 136 18.71 12.16 -7.45
C LEU A 136 19.26 12.90 -8.70
N GLU A 137 18.54 13.91 -9.18
CA GLU A 137 18.91 14.70 -10.37
C GLU A 137 19.15 13.81 -11.61
N GLY A 138 18.43 12.69 -11.70
CA GLY A 138 18.53 11.74 -12.81
C GLY A 138 19.68 10.74 -12.69
N ALA A 139 20.36 10.68 -11.54
CA ALA A 139 21.34 9.62 -11.27
C ALA A 139 20.66 8.25 -11.25
N THR A 140 21.41 7.24 -11.70
CA THR A 140 20.92 5.86 -11.75
C THR A 140 21.05 5.17 -10.39
N VAL A 141 19.95 4.63 -9.89
CA VAL A 141 19.93 3.74 -8.73
C VAL A 141 20.07 2.32 -9.19
N VAL A 142 21.01 1.59 -8.60
CA VAL A 142 21.13 0.13 -8.73
C VAL A 142 20.44 -0.50 -7.54
N TYR A 143 19.36 -1.22 -7.78
CA TYR A 143 18.62 -1.92 -6.73
C TYR A 143 19.27 -3.27 -6.38
N GLY A 144 18.79 -3.91 -5.32
CA GLY A 144 19.30 -5.21 -4.87
C GLY A 144 19.40 -6.24 -5.98
N SER A 145 20.44 -7.07 -5.97
CA SER A 145 20.63 -8.13 -6.98
C SER A 145 19.49 -9.15 -6.92
N ALA A 146 18.94 -9.51 -8.08
CA ALA A 146 17.87 -10.49 -8.20
C ALA A 146 18.19 -11.84 -7.53
N SER A 147 19.44 -12.28 -7.62
CA SER A 147 19.92 -13.53 -7.02
C SER A 147 19.98 -13.49 -5.48
N GLN A 148 19.99 -12.30 -4.87
CA GLN A 148 20.11 -12.11 -3.43
C GLN A 148 18.81 -11.63 -2.77
N LEU A 149 17.75 -11.32 -3.53
CA LEU A 149 16.52 -10.72 -3.02
C LEU A 149 15.94 -11.48 -1.84
N LYS A 150 15.83 -12.80 -1.95
CA LYS A 150 15.28 -13.64 -0.90
C LYS A 150 16.11 -13.55 0.39
N ALA A 151 17.42 -13.75 0.28
CA ALA A 151 18.32 -13.74 1.44
C ALA A 151 18.35 -12.35 2.12
N THR A 152 18.41 -11.27 1.31
CA THR A 152 18.41 -9.90 1.85
C THR A 152 17.10 -9.57 2.52
N LEU A 153 15.97 -9.97 1.93
CA LEU A 153 14.65 -9.74 2.51
C LEU A 153 14.48 -10.50 3.84
N GLU A 154 14.88 -11.78 3.89
CA GLU A 154 14.84 -12.59 5.11
C GLU A 154 15.72 -11.98 6.20
N TYR A 155 16.91 -11.49 5.86
CA TYR A 155 17.82 -10.82 6.79
C TYR A 155 17.19 -9.55 7.37
N ASP A 156 16.68 -8.63 6.53
CA ASP A 156 16.13 -7.36 7.00
C ASP A 156 14.89 -7.57 7.87
N PHE A 157 14.02 -8.53 7.49
CA PHE A 157 12.87 -8.86 8.32
C PHE A 157 13.24 -9.51 9.65
N SER A 158 14.31 -10.33 9.70
CA SER A 158 14.78 -10.90 10.95
C SER A 158 15.35 -9.83 11.89
N GLN A 159 16.15 -8.90 11.36
CA GLN A 159 16.68 -7.78 12.14
C GLN A 159 15.58 -6.89 12.70
N GLU A 160 14.58 -6.58 11.90
CA GLU A 160 13.45 -5.78 12.33
C GLU A 160 12.60 -6.50 13.39
N LYS A 161 12.41 -7.81 13.27
CA LYS A 161 11.68 -8.62 14.25
C LYS A 161 12.38 -8.72 15.61
N GLU A 162 13.71 -8.69 15.62
CA GLU A 162 14.52 -8.69 16.83
C GLU A 162 14.61 -7.31 17.49
N PHE A 163 14.26 -6.25 16.76
CA PHE A 163 14.32 -4.89 17.28
C PHE A 163 13.21 -4.64 18.30
N SER A 164 13.59 -4.02 19.42
CA SER A 164 12.65 -3.70 20.52
C SER A 164 12.24 -2.24 20.47
N TYR A 165 10.95 -1.99 20.28
CA TYR A 165 10.35 -0.65 20.35
C TYR A 165 10.06 -0.16 21.77
N LYS A 166 10.29 -1.00 22.81
CA LYS A 166 10.02 -0.66 24.21
C LYS A 166 10.90 0.50 24.66
N ASN A 167 10.28 1.45 25.35
CA ASN A 167 10.93 2.62 25.96
C ASN A 167 11.56 3.60 24.95
N LEU A 168 11.26 3.48 23.65
CA LEU A 168 11.68 4.46 22.66
C LEU A 168 10.73 5.65 22.62
N MET A 169 11.29 6.83 22.37
CA MET A 169 10.51 8.02 22.04
C MET A 169 9.90 7.88 20.64
N MET A 170 8.79 8.58 20.39
CA MET A 170 8.09 8.53 19.09
C MET A 170 9.03 8.84 17.91
N ASP A 171 9.90 9.84 18.05
CA ASP A 171 10.86 10.22 17.01
C ASP A 171 11.86 9.11 16.71
N GLU A 172 12.30 8.35 17.73
CA GLU A 172 13.19 7.21 17.57
C GLU A 172 12.49 6.06 16.83
N ILE A 173 11.22 5.80 17.17
CA ILE A 173 10.35 4.83 16.48
C ILE A 173 10.21 5.21 15.00
N ILE A 174 9.82 6.46 14.73
CA ILE A 174 9.65 6.97 13.36
C ILE A 174 10.95 6.86 12.56
N HIS A 175 12.08 7.25 13.17
CA HIS A 175 13.40 7.16 12.53
C HIS A 175 13.77 5.72 12.17
N HIS A 176 13.61 4.79 13.12
CA HIS A 176 13.90 3.37 12.89
C HIS A 176 13.02 2.78 11.79
N LEU A 177 11.71 3.04 11.85
CA LEU A 177 10.77 2.60 10.82
C LEU A 177 11.10 3.18 9.44
N ALA A 178 11.53 4.45 9.37
CA ALA A 178 11.96 5.07 8.13
C ALA A 178 13.19 4.39 7.53
N LEU A 179 14.17 4.01 8.37
CA LEU A 179 15.35 3.25 7.94
C LEU A 179 14.97 1.86 7.39
N PHE A 180 14.10 1.14 8.08
CA PHE A 180 13.63 -0.17 7.61
C PHE A 180 12.92 -0.07 6.25
N ILE A 181 12.05 0.93 6.06
CA ILE A 181 11.39 1.16 4.77
C ILE A 181 12.39 1.48 3.67
N SER A 182 13.35 2.34 3.98
CA SER A 182 14.40 2.73 3.02
C SER A 182 15.16 1.49 2.52
N ARG A 183 15.46 0.53 3.40
CA ARG A 183 16.09 -0.75 3.03
C ARG A 183 15.18 -1.58 2.12
N LEU A 184 13.90 -1.78 2.48
CA LEU A 184 12.95 -2.49 1.64
C LEU A 184 12.81 -1.84 0.26
N TRP A 185 12.82 -0.51 0.22
CA TRP A 185 12.74 0.23 -1.03
C TRP A 185 14.01 0.04 -1.88
N GLN A 186 15.18 -0.02 -1.25
CA GLN A 186 16.45 -0.27 -1.92
C GLN A 186 16.58 -1.71 -2.44
N ILE A 187 16.01 -2.70 -1.73
CA ILE A 187 15.93 -4.08 -2.23
C ILE A 187 15.10 -4.13 -3.50
N HIS A 188 13.98 -3.43 -3.55
CA HIS A 188 13.06 -3.35 -4.69
C HIS A 188 12.66 -4.72 -5.21
N VAL A 189 11.93 -5.45 -4.37
CA VAL A 189 11.66 -6.90 -4.54
C VAL A 189 10.82 -7.23 -5.78
N PHE A 190 9.87 -6.35 -6.12
CA PHE A 190 8.91 -6.57 -7.19
C PHE A 190 9.28 -5.79 -8.45
N GLU A 191 8.70 -6.17 -9.58
CA GLU A 191 8.83 -5.42 -10.83
C GLU A 191 8.12 -4.06 -10.75
N GLU A 192 6.90 -4.05 -10.20
CA GLU A 192 6.08 -2.85 -9.95
C GLU A 192 5.40 -2.94 -8.57
N GLY A 193 4.82 -1.84 -8.06
CA GLY A 193 4.03 -1.83 -6.83
C GLY A 193 4.84 -1.88 -5.52
N ASN A 194 6.17 -1.71 -5.59
CA ASN A 194 7.04 -1.76 -4.40
C ASN A 194 6.66 -0.72 -3.36
N THR A 195 6.43 0.52 -3.75
CA THR A 195 6.13 1.64 -2.84
C THR A 195 4.84 1.39 -2.07
N ARG A 196 3.76 1.03 -2.74
CA ARG A 196 2.46 0.77 -2.10
C ARG A 196 2.55 -0.44 -1.16
N THR A 197 3.17 -1.54 -1.58
CA THR A 197 3.34 -2.74 -0.75
C THR A 197 4.18 -2.46 0.49
N THR A 198 5.30 -1.76 0.35
CA THR A 198 6.19 -1.40 1.45
C THR A 198 5.51 -0.50 2.47
N ASN A 199 4.72 0.48 2.01
CA ASN A 199 3.96 1.33 2.91
C ASN A 199 2.85 0.56 3.64
N VAL A 200 2.15 -0.36 2.97
CA VAL A 200 1.09 -1.16 3.59
C VAL A 200 1.63 -2.08 4.68
N ILE A 201 2.73 -2.81 4.43
CA ILE A 201 3.29 -3.68 5.49
C ILE A 201 3.78 -2.88 6.69
N LYS A 202 4.37 -1.70 6.45
CA LYS A 202 4.79 -0.82 7.53
C LYS A 202 3.63 -0.30 8.36
N LEU A 203 2.58 0.19 7.71
CA LEU A 203 1.40 0.66 8.43
C LEU A 203 0.80 -0.45 9.27
N ARG A 204 0.74 -1.68 8.73
CA ARG A 204 0.31 -2.87 9.48
C ARG A 204 1.22 -3.16 10.67
N GLN A 205 2.54 -3.07 10.51
CA GLN A 205 3.48 -3.22 11.62
C GLN A 205 3.24 -2.17 12.70
N PHE A 206 3.15 -0.90 12.31
CA PHE A 206 2.94 0.21 13.24
C PHE A 206 1.64 0.08 14.03
N LEU A 207 0.55 -0.35 13.39
CA LEU A 207 -0.75 -0.59 14.04
C LEU A 207 -0.75 -1.77 15.02
N ASN A 208 0.30 -2.61 15.00
CA ASN A 208 0.45 -3.79 15.87
C ASN A 208 1.61 -3.65 16.89
N LEU A 209 2.22 -2.46 17.01
CA LEU A 209 3.19 -2.12 18.07
C LEU A 209 2.47 -1.70 19.35
#